data_a8389f20685f84d0fea46d70d476c00e
#
_entry.id   a8389f20685f84d0fea46d70d476c00e
#
_cell.length_a   1.000
_cell.length_b   1.000
_cell.length_c   1.000
_cell.angle_alpha   90.00
_cell.angle_beta   90.00
_cell.angle_gamma   90.00
#
_symmetry.space_group_name_H-M   'P 1'
#
loop_
_entity.id
_entity.type
_entity.pdbx_description
1 polymer ?
#
loop_
_entity_poly.entity_id
_entity_poly.type
_entity_poly.pdbx_seq_one_letter_code
_entity_poly.pdbx_strand_id
1 'polypeptide(L)'
;MAGWTDEFRRGWLGISQPSLPLGLGFAAFCLALATAARWALTLIRPELAFALYFPAVLFATAFGGSRIGVVTAIAGGLLGVAVSFDDPPPDAARPVLLLIYVAVSGLIIWGTGHYRSIASHYREISKRLIEEETYRKLVVEELQHRLKNKLSTIHAVLHQVLQNQPQVWASIDGRIRALSATDDLIARVDGKGCDMRELLVSELGPYGHVRFTLNGEPLFLPAKLAVSLALMFHELATNASKYGAFSSARGLLQVSWSVAGDRLTIVWDETEGPPIEATGAAGFGTRLLHSALRPFDGSTEIAYLRSGVHCTLKCRIPHDAA
;
A
#
# COMPACT_ATOMS: atom_id res chain seq x y z
N MET A 1 -17.22 24.94 27.56
CA MET A 1 -18.20 24.26 26.65
C MET A 1 -17.54 23.28 25.69
N ALA A 2 -16.33 23.49 25.19
CA ALA A 2 -15.65 22.58 24.23
C ALA A 2 -15.38 21.17 24.79
N GLY A 3 -15.12 20.99 26.08
CA GLY A 3 -14.84 19.67 26.66
C GLY A 3 -16.02 18.70 26.70
N TRP A 4 -17.24 19.18 26.86
CA TRP A 4 -18.45 18.36 26.93
C TRP A 4 -18.85 17.76 25.57
N THR A 5 -18.72 18.53 24.52
CA THR A 5 -19.03 18.09 23.15
C THR A 5 -18.05 17.03 22.68
N ASP A 6 -16.78 17.14 23.05
CA ASP A 6 -15.75 16.16 22.71
C ASP A 6 -15.89 14.85 23.49
N GLU A 7 -16.28 14.94 24.78
CA GLU A 7 -16.52 13.76 25.60
C GLU A 7 -17.79 13.02 25.14
N PHE A 8 -18.86 13.75 24.81
CA PHE A 8 -20.08 13.19 24.25
C PHE A 8 -19.80 12.47 22.92
N ARG A 9 -19.05 13.11 22.01
CA ARG A 9 -18.68 12.53 20.71
C ARG A 9 -17.82 11.28 20.87
N ARG A 10 -16.85 11.26 21.79
CA ARG A 10 -16.01 10.08 22.07
C ARG A 10 -16.80 8.93 22.69
N GLY A 11 -17.74 9.23 23.59
CA GLY A 11 -18.65 8.24 24.17
C GLY A 11 -19.56 7.60 23.10
N TRP A 12 -20.15 8.41 22.23
CA TRP A 12 -21.02 7.96 21.14
C TRP A 12 -20.27 7.12 20.11
N LEU A 13 -19.04 7.48 19.77
CA LEU A 13 -18.18 6.68 18.87
C LEU A 13 -17.58 5.45 19.58
N GLY A 14 -17.86 5.24 20.87
CA GLY A 14 -17.31 4.13 21.66
C GLY A 14 -15.79 4.20 21.84
N ILE A 15 -15.18 5.40 21.73
CA ILE A 15 -13.74 5.62 21.84
C ILE A 15 -13.30 5.63 23.31
N SER A 16 -14.11 6.18 24.20
CA SER A 16 -13.91 6.17 25.66
C SER A 16 -15.25 6.05 26.38
N GLN A 17 -15.23 5.52 27.61
CA GLN A 17 -16.42 5.63 28.45
C GLN A 17 -16.57 7.09 28.92
N PRO A 18 -17.77 7.68 28.81
CA PRO A 18 -18.00 9.02 29.34
C PRO A 18 -17.86 9.00 30.86
N SER A 19 -17.67 10.19 31.44
CA SER A 19 -17.70 10.35 32.90
C SER A 19 -19.05 9.86 33.46
N LEU A 20 -18.99 9.30 34.66
CA LEU A 20 -20.19 8.73 35.29
C LEU A 20 -21.39 9.71 35.30
N PRO A 21 -21.20 11.00 35.66
CA PRO A 21 -22.31 11.97 35.66
C PRO A 21 -22.90 12.23 34.27
N LEU A 22 -22.04 12.24 33.22
CA LEU A 22 -22.50 12.42 31.83
C LEU A 22 -23.30 11.21 31.36
N GLY A 23 -22.83 10.02 31.67
CA GLY A 23 -23.52 8.78 31.33
C GLY A 23 -24.88 8.64 32.03
N LEU A 24 -24.94 8.97 33.32
CA LEU A 24 -26.21 8.99 34.10
C LEU A 24 -27.15 10.07 33.60
N GLY A 25 -26.65 11.27 33.27
CA GLY A 25 -27.47 12.34 32.69
C GLY A 25 -28.10 11.95 31.36
N PHE A 26 -27.32 11.29 30.49
CA PHE A 26 -27.83 10.77 29.22
C PHE A 26 -28.86 9.66 29.41
N ALA A 27 -28.64 8.75 30.37
CA ALA A 27 -29.60 7.69 30.72
C ALA A 27 -30.93 8.27 31.25
N ALA A 28 -30.84 9.26 32.13
CA ALA A 28 -32.02 9.97 32.64
C ALA A 28 -32.81 10.69 31.51
N PHE A 29 -32.12 11.31 30.58
CA PHE A 29 -32.71 11.89 29.37
C PHE A 29 -33.44 10.85 28.52
N CYS A 30 -32.83 9.70 28.27
CA CYS A 30 -33.44 8.62 27.51
C CYS A 30 -34.68 8.05 28.21
N LEU A 31 -34.63 7.89 29.54
CA LEU A 31 -35.78 7.43 30.34
C LEU A 31 -36.91 8.47 30.35
N ALA A 32 -36.61 9.77 30.50
CA ALA A 32 -37.60 10.83 30.44
C ALA A 32 -38.31 10.86 29.08
N LEU A 33 -37.53 10.72 27.98
CA LEU A 33 -38.10 10.67 26.63
C LEU A 33 -38.98 9.42 26.43
N ALA A 34 -38.53 8.26 26.89
CA ALA A 34 -39.32 7.02 26.84
C ALA A 34 -40.60 7.10 27.63
N THR A 35 -40.56 7.73 28.83
CA THR A 35 -41.74 7.94 29.67
C THR A 35 -42.72 8.96 29.07
N ALA A 36 -42.23 10.05 28.50
CA ALA A 36 -43.05 11.02 27.77
C ALA A 36 -43.73 10.40 26.54
N ALA A 37 -42.96 9.64 25.75
CA ALA A 37 -43.49 8.90 24.59
C ALA A 37 -44.60 7.91 25.02
N ARG A 38 -44.37 7.20 26.12
CA ARG A 38 -45.37 6.29 26.68
C ARG A 38 -46.63 7.03 27.06
N TRP A 39 -46.52 8.14 27.79
CA TRP A 39 -47.67 8.95 28.21
C TRP A 39 -48.49 9.41 27.02
N ALA A 40 -47.85 9.84 25.94
CA ALA A 40 -48.51 10.22 24.68
C ALA A 40 -49.22 9.03 24.00
N LEU A 41 -48.67 7.81 24.12
CA LEU A 41 -49.18 6.59 23.49
C LEU A 41 -50.23 5.84 24.34
N THR A 42 -50.36 6.12 25.65
CA THR A 42 -51.44 5.57 26.51
C THR A 42 -52.83 5.92 26.01
N LEU A 43 -52.97 7.05 25.33
CA LEU A 43 -54.22 7.46 24.66
C LEU A 43 -54.61 6.54 23.49
N ILE A 44 -53.70 5.77 22.94
CA ILE A 44 -53.88 4.98 21.70
C ILE A 44 -53.80 3.46 21.97
N ARG A 45 -52.79 3.00 22.76
CA ARG A 45 -52.54 1.59 23.05
C ARG A 45 -51.86 1.40 24.42
N PRO A 46 -52.64 0.97 25.45
CA PRO A 46 -52.11 0.79 26.81
C PRO A 46 -51.15 -0.45 26.94
N GLU A 47 -51.20 -1.41 26.01
CA GLU A 47 -50.48 -2.70 26.08
C GLU A 47 -48.96 -2.60 25.91
N LEU A 48 -48.42 -1.46 25.43
CA LEU A 48 -46.99 -1.26 25.12
C LEU A 48 -46.13 -0.82 26.31
N ALA A 49 -46.54 -1.18 27.53
CA ALA A 49 -45.96 -0.67 28.77
C ALA A 49 -44.46 -0.67 28.88
N PHE A 50 -43.79 -1.75 28.47
CA PHE A 50 -42.35 -1.94 28.60
C PHE A 50 -41.57 -1.69 27.32
N ALA A 51 -42.23 -1.75 26.13
CA ALA A 51 -41.56 -1.72 24.85
C ALA A 51 -40.74 -0.45 24.58
N LEU A 52 -41.26 0.70 25.07
CA LEU A 52 -40.63 2.00 24.86
C LEU A 52 -39.35 2.23 25.70
N TYR A 53 -39.13 1.41 26.74
CA TYR A 53 -37.89 1.47 27.53
C TYR A 53 -36.73 0.71 26.93
N PHE A 54 -36.93 -0.24 25.96
CA PHE A 54 -35.83 -0.93 25.30
C PHE A 54 -34.88 -0.02 24.52
N PRO A 55 -35.37 0.96 23.73
CA PRO A 55 -34.50 1.97 23.13
C PRO A 55 -33.69 2.77 24.16
N ALA A 56 -34.29 3.13 25.30
CA ALA A 56 -33.58 3.86 26.34
C ALA A 56 -32.45 3.01 26.95
N VAL A 57 -32.67 1.72 27.20
CA VAL A 57 -31.64 0.77 27.66
C VAL A 57 -30.57 0.62 26.61
N LEU A 58 -30.92 0.47 25.33
CA LEU A 58 -29.96 0.33 24.22
C LEU A 58 -29.05 1.55 24.11
N PHE A 59 -29.63 2.75 24.02
CA PHE A 59 -28.84 3.98 23.87
C PHE A 59 -27.99 4.28 25.10
N ALA A 60 -28.54 4.08 26.31
CA ALA A 60 -27.83 4.27 27.57
C ALA A 60 -26.61 3.29 27.67
N THR A 61 -26.82 2.01 27.25
CA THR A 61 -25.76 1.02 27.23
C THR A 61 -24.72 1.34 26.16
N ALA A 62 -25.17 1.71 24.96
CA ALA A 62 -24.29 2.07 23.85
C ALA A 62 -23.41 3.28 24.16
N PHE A 63 -23.95 4.28 24.87
CA PHE A 63 -23.22 5.48 25.27
C PHE A 63 -22.38 5.28 26.54
N GLY A 64 -23.03 4.82 27.62
CA GLY A 64 -22.45 4.81 28.97
C GLY A 64 -21.84 3.47 29.40
N GLY A 65 -22.00 2.42 28.59
CA GLY A 65 -21.51 1.07 28.90
C GLY A 65 -22.49 0.24 29.74
N SER A 66 -22.13 -1.01 29.99
CA SER A 66 -23.02 -2.01 30.61
C SER A 66 -23.50 -1.61 32.00
N ARG A 67 -22.68 -0.91 32.82
CA ARG A 67 -23.08 -0.47 34.16
C ARG A 67 -24.24 0.53 34.09
N ILE A 68 -24.17 1.52 33.19
CA ILE A 68 -25.24 2.51 32.99
C ILE A 68 -26.46 1.84 32.37
N GLY A 69 -26.27 0.89 31.44
CA GLY A 69 -27.35 0.08 30.90
C GLY A 69 -28.16 -0.68 31.96
N VAL A 70 -27.48 -1.31 32.92
CA VAL A 70 -28.12 -2.01 34.04
C VAL A 70 -28.94 -1.04 34.89
N VAL A 71 -28.37 0.11 35.26
CA VAL A 71 -29.10 1.14 36.03
C VAL A 71 -30.33 1.63 35.26
N THR A 72 -30.18 1.87 33.95
CA THR A 72 -31.30 2.30 33.10
C THR A 72 -32.37 1.21 32.97
N ALA A 73 -31.99 -0.06 32.86
CA ALA A 73 -32.95 -1.18 32.80
C ALA A 73 -33.72 -1.32 34.10
N ILE A 74 -33.08 -1.20 35.26
CA ILE A 74 -33.75 -1.24 36.56
C ILE A 74 -34.73 -0.06 36.69
N ALA A 75 -34.27 1.16 36.41
CA ALA A 75 -35.09 2.35 36.48
C ALA A 75 -36.29 2.31 35.49
N GLY A 76 -36.04 1.85 34.24
CA GLY A 76 -37.10 1.67 33.24
C GLY A 76 -38.12 0.60 33.62
N GLY A 77 -37.68 -0.49 34.27
CA GLY A 77 -38.56 -1.51 34.80
C GLY A 77 -39.47 -0.99 35.92
N LEU A 78 -38.89 -0.22 36.87
CA LEU A 78 -39.64 0.41 37.97
C LEU A 78 -40.66 1.44 37.43
N LEU A 79 -40.24 2.28 36.50
CA LEU A 79 -41.15 3.22 35.83
C LEU A 79 -42.24 2.50 35.04
N GLY A 80 -41.90 1.39 34.36
CA GLY A 80 -42.83 0.55 33.63
C GLY A 80 -43.94 -0.01 34.53
N VAL A 81 -43.57 -0.51 35.72
CA VAL A 81 -44.53 -0.98 36.72
C VAL A 81 -45.34 0.18 37.31
N ALA A 82 -44.69 1.26 37.76
CA ALA A 82 -45.35 2.39 38.43
C ALA A 82 -46.45 3.04 37.57
N VAL A 83 -46.19 3.22 36.28
CA VAL A 83 -47.17 3.85 35.36
C VAL A 83 -48.27 2.90 34.90
N SER A 84 -48.15 1.61 35.18
CA SER A 84 -49.20 0.61 34.87
C SER A 84 -50.29 0.47 35.92
N PHE A 85 -50.27 1.29 37.02
CA PHE A 85 -51.27 1.19 38.10
C PHE A 85 -52.66 1.65 37.71
N ASP A 86 -52.80 2.55 36.69
CA ASP A 86 -54.08 3.11 36.28
C ASP A 86 -54.91 2.14 35.40
N ASP A 87 -54.28 1.21 34.69
CA ASP A 87 -54.92 0.17 33.90
C ASP A 87 -54.05 -1.10 33.94
N PRO A 88 -54.16 -1.91 35.01
CA PRO A 88 -53.27 -3.06 35.21
C PRO A 88 -53.63 -4.17 34.25
N PRO A 89 -52.59 -4.77 33.58
CA PRO A 89 -52.80 -6.02 32.83
C PRO A 89 -53.31 -7.13 33.76
N PRO A 90 -53.94 -8.18 33.22
CA PRO A 90 -54.38 -9.31 34.01
C PRO A 90 -53.26 -9.84 34.93
N ASP A 91 -53.59 -10.19 36.19
CA ASP A 91 -52.59 -10.60 37.21
C ASP A 91 -51.62 -11.67 36.76
N ALA A 92 -52.10 -12.61 35.93
CA ALA A 92 -51.27 -13.64 35.33
C ALA A 92 -50.27 -13.14 34.26
N ALA A 93 -50.49 -12.01 33.61
CA ALA A 93 -49.65 -11.48 32.56
C ALA A 93 -48.49 -10.63 33.10
N ARG A 94 -48.61 -10.01 34.26
CA ARG A 94 -47.58 -9.13 34.86
C ARG A 94 -46.21 -9.76 35.02
N PRO A 95 -46.07 -10.98 35.65
CA PRO A 95 -44.78 -11.61 35.84
C PRO A 95 -44.14 -11.99 34.51
N VAL A 96 -44.94 -12.41 33.51
CA VAL A 96 -44.46 -12.77 32.19
C VAL A 96 -43.89 -11.53 31.45
N LEU A 97 -44.58 -10.40 31.46
CA LEU A 97 -44.11 -9.16 30.84
C LEU A 97 -42.83 -8.65 31.49
N LEU A 98 -42.72 -8.72 32.82
CA LEU A 98 -41.54 -8.34 33.57
C LEU A 98 -40.37 -9.26 33.22
N LEU A 99 -40.58 -10.56 33.12
CA LEU A 99 -39.58 -11.54 32.76
C LEU A 99 -39.06 -11.30 31.34
N ILE A 100 -39.97 -11.03 30.40
CA ILE A 100 -39.60 -10.65 29.01
C ILE A 100 -38.77 -9.39 29.01
N TYR A 101 -39.19 -8.37 29.77
CA TYR A 101 -38.48 -7.09 29.89
C TYR A 101 -37.04 -7.29 30.41
N VAL A 102 -36.87 -8.08 31.47
CA VAL A 102 -35.56 -8.37 32.06
C VAL A 102 -34.69 -9.17 31.06
N ALA A 103 -35.25 -10.20 30.42
CA ALA A 103 -34.53 -11.01 29.45
C ALA A 103 -34.03 -10.20 28.24
N VAL A 104 -34.92 -9.39 27.63
CA VAL A 104 -34.60 -8.54 26.49
C VAL A 104 -33.59 -7.44 26.86
N SER A 105 -33.79 -6.77 28.01
CA SER A 105 -32.84 -5.78 28.51
C SER A 105 -31.46 -6.39 28.78
N GLY A 106 -31.41 -7.58 29.38
CA GLY A 106 -30.19 -8.36 29.59
C GLY A 106 -29.47 -8.69 28.27
N LEU A 107 -30.22 -9.13 27.26
CA LEU A 107 -29.70 -9.42 25.92
C LEU A 107 -29.14 -8.15 25.24
N ILE A 108 -29.83 -7.01 25.36
CA ILE A 108 -29.39 -5.73 24.82
C ILE A 108 -28.07 -5.30 25.51
N ILE A 109 -27.99 -5.37 26.83
CA ILE A 109 -26.80 -4.99 27.60
C ILE A 109 -25.63 -5.89 27.26
N TRP A 110 -25.85 -7.22 27.22
CA TRP A 110 -24.83 -8.19 26.86
C TRP A 110 -24.34 -7.98 25.42
N GLY A 111 -25.25 -7.93 24.43
CA GLY A 111 -24.92 -7.77 23.03
C GLY A 111 -24.18 -6.47 22.73
N THR A 112 -24.64 -5.35 23.32
CA THR A 112 -23.99 -4.04 23.17
C THR A 112 -22.60 -4.05 23.82
N GLY A 113 -22.46 -4.65 25.01
CA GLY A 113 -21.16 -4.78 25.69
C GLY A 113 -20.19 -5.64 24.89
N HIS A 114 -20.64 -6.75 24.35
CA HIS A 114 -19.86 -7.65 23.53
C HIS A 114 -19.41 -6.99 22.22
N TYR A 115 -20.33 -6.31 21.53
CA TYR A 115 -20.00 -5.53 20.32
C TYR A 115 -18.92 -4.46 20.58
N ARG A 116 -19.04 -3.72 21.70
CA ARG A 116 -18.04 -2.70 22.10
C ARG A 116 -16.66 -3.32 22.36
N SER A 117 -16.61 -4.48 23.01
CA SER A 117 -15.37 -5.22 23.25
C SER A 117 -14.70 -5.62 21.95
N ILE A 118 -15.46 -6.19 21.01
CA ILE A 118 -14.97 -6.56 19.69
C ILE A 118 -14.47 -5.32 18.94
N ALA A 119 -15.27 -4.25 18.90
CA ALA A 119 -14.91 -3.02 18.20
C ALA A 119 -13.63 -2.37 18.76
N SER A 120 -13.42 -2.43 20.09
CA SER A 120 -12.20 -1.91 20.70
C SER A 120 -10.96 -2.74 20.34
N HIS A 121 -11.08 -4.08 20.30
CA HIS A 121 -10.02 -4.98 19.86
C HIS A 121 -9.62 -4.73 18.39
N TYR A 122 -10.61 -4.61 17.50
CA TYR A 122 -10.33 -4.31 16.09
C TYR A 122 -9.59 -2.97 15.91
N ARG A 123 -9.97 -1.94 16.67
CA ARG A 123 -9.28 -0.64 16.63
C ARG A 123 -7.83 -0.73 17.10
N GLU A 124 -7.59 -1.47 18.18
CA GLU A 124 -6.23 -1.67 18.70
C GLU A 124 -5.34 -2.40 17.70
N ILE A 125 -5.85 -3.48 17.07
CA ILE A 125 -5.14 -4.23 16.04
C ILE A 125 -4.87 -3.33 14.82
N SER A 126 -5.88 -2.61 14.35
CA SER A 126 -5.72 -1.69 13.22
C SER A 126 -4.68 -0.60 13.49
N LYS A 127 -4.68 -0.04 14.71
CA LYS A 127 -3.68 0.96 15.11
C LYS A 127 -2.27 0.38 15.09
N ARG A 128 -2.07 -0.82 15.65
CA ARG A 128 -0.76 -1.50 15.65
C ARG A 128 -0.27 -1.80 14.23
N LEU A 129 -1.17 -2.25 13.34
CA LEU A 129 -0.81 -2.50 11.93
C LEU A 129 -0.35 -1.23 11.21
N ILE A 130 -1.03 -0.10 11.44
CA ILE A 130 -0.65 1.19 10.85
C ILE A 130 0.72 1.64 11.41
N GLU A 131 0.95 1.50 12.71
CA GLU A 131 2.23 1.85 13.35
C GLU A 131 3.38 0.98 12.81
N GLU A 132 3.13 -0.34 12.66
CA GLU A 132 4.12 -1.28 12.11
C GLU A 132 4.43 -0.99 10.64
N GLU A 133 3.41 -0.71 9.83
CA GLU A 133 3.60 -0.35 8.41
C GLU A 133 4.39 0.96 8.28
N THR A 134 4.07 1.96 9.10
CA THR A 134 4.79 3.24 9.13
C THR A 134 6.25 3.04 9.53
N TYR A 135 6.50 2.25 10.58
CA TYR A 135 7.86 1.92 11.02
C TYR A 135 8.64 1.19 9.93
N ARG A 136 8.01 0.21 9.26
CA ARG A 136 8.64 -0.53 8.16
C ARG A 136 9.04 0.39 7.01
N LYS A 137 8.17 1.35 6.63
CA LYS A 137 8.49 2.34 5.58
C LYS A 137 9.71 3.19 5.97
N LEU A 138 9.73 3.71 7.20
CA LEU A 138 10.87 4.51 7.69
C LEU A 138 12.19 3.73 7.68
N VAL A 139 12.16 2.46 8.09
CA VAL A 139 13.37 1.59 8.07
C VAL A 139 13.85 1.38 6.64
N VAL A 140 12.94 1.13 5.68
CA VAL A 140 13.30 0.95 4.27
C VAL A 140 13.91 2.24 3.69
N GLU A 141 13.31 3.41 3.94
CA GLU A 141 13.85 4.71 3.51
C GLU A 141 15.24 4.97 4.08
N GLU A 142 15.46 4.70 5.36
CA GLU A 142 16.77 4.86 6.00
C GLU A 142 17.82 3.90 5.40
N LEU A 143 17.44 2.65 5.13
CA LEU A 143 18.33 1.69 4.47
C LEU A 143 18.70 2.13 3.06
N GLN A 144 17.75 2.63 2.27
CA GLN A 144 17.99 3.18 0.94
C GLN A 144 18.93 4.39 1.02
N HIS A 145 18.70 5.31 1.95
CA HIS A 145 19.56 6.47 2.16
C HIS A 145 21.00 6.06 2.54
N ARG A 146 21.15 5.09 3.44
CA ARG A 146 22.47 4.56 3.82
C ARG A 146 23.17 3.85 2.67
N LEU A 147 22.41 3.10 1.84
CA LEU A 147 22.97 2.44 0.66
C LEU A 147 23.49 3.48 -0.34
N LYS A 148 22.71 4.52 -0.62
CA LYS A 148 23.12 5.63 -1.49
C LYS A 148 24.40 6.34 -0.98
N ASN A 149 24.49 6.56 0.33
CA ASN A 149 25.68 7.15 0.96
C ASN A 149 26.91 6.26 0.82
N LYS A 150 26.76 4.94 1.01
CA LYS A 150 27.85 3.96 0.81
C LYS A 150 28.30 3.90 -0.65
N LEU A 151 27.36 3.91 -1.61
CA LEU A 151 27.68 3.97 -3.03
C LEU A 151 28.45 5.26 -3.37
N SER A 152 28.04 6.40 -2.85
CA SER A 152 28.74 7.68 -3.03
C SER A 152 30.16 7.64 -2.46
N THR A 153 30.38 6.99 -1.33
CA THR A 153 31.72 6.82 -0.73
C THR A 153 32.59 5.91 -1.60
N ILE A 154 32.05 4.77 -2.07
CA ILE A 154 32.75 3.87 -2.99
C ILE A 154 33.12 4.59 -4.28
N HIS A 155 32.19 5.37 -4.84
CA HIS A 155 32.40 6.18 -6.03
C HIS A 155 33.56 7.16 -5.84
N ALA A 156 33.59 7.89 -4.71
CA ALA A 156 34.67 8.84 -4.39
C ALA A 156 36.03 8.13 -4.26
N VAL A 157 36.08 6.97 -3.61
CA VAL A 157 37.31 6.18 -3.48
C VAL A 157 37.80 5.69 -4.83
N LEU A 158 36.89 5.15 -5.66
CA LEU A 158 37.22 4.68 -7.01
C LEU A 158 37.73 5.83 -7.89
N HIS A 159 37.10 7.01 -7.80
CA HIS A 159 37.56 8.21 -8.50
C HIS A 159 38.99 8.57 -8.12
N GLN A 160 39.32 8.56 -6.84
CA GLN A 160 40.65 8.87 -6.33
C GLN A 160 41.72 7.84 -6.82
N VAL A 161 41.37 6.55 -6.80
CA VAL A 161 42.31 5.47 -7.20
C VAL A 161 42.54 5.48 -8.72
N LEU A 162 41.50 5.83 -9.50
CA LEU A 162 41.53 5.76 -10.96
C LEU A 162 41.82 7.12 -11.63
N GLN A 163 42.31 8.12 -10.89
CA GLN A 163 42.64 9.45 -11.43
C GLN A 163 43.57 9.40 -12.66
N ASN A 164 44.49 8.43 -12.68
CA ASN A 164 45.45 8.24 -13.78
C ASN A 164 44.91 7.32 -14.91
N GLN A 165 43.65 6.87 -14.84
CA GLN A 165 43.01 5.97 -15.80
C GLN A 165 41.63 6.50 -16.22
N PRO A 166 41.57 7.65 -16.96
CA PRO A 166 40.31 8.33 -17.23
C PRO A 166 39.30 7.48 -18.03
N GLN A 167 39.77 6.60 -18.91
CA GLN A 167 38.90 5.72 -19.69
C GLN A 167 38.25 4.63 -18.81
N VAL A 168 39.01 4.06 -17.87
CA VAL A 168 38.50 3.07 -16.91
C VAL A 168 37.50 3.73 -15.97
N TRP A 169 37.84 4.92 -15.47
CA TRP A 169 36.97 5.72 -14.63
C TRP A 169 35.62 6.01 -15.32
N ALA A 170 35.64 6.57 -16.54
CA ALA A 170 34.42 6.89 -17.28
C ALA A 170 33.50 5.69 -17.47
N SER A 171 34.09 4.49 -17.68
CA SER A 171 33.32 3.26 -17.80
C SER A 171 32.69 2.81 -16.49
N ILE A 172 33.37 2.97 -15.36
CA ILE A 172 32.84 2.62 -14.04
C ILE A 172 31.80 3.62 -13.58
N ASP A 173 32.07 4.92 -13.74
CA ASP A 173 31.17 6.02 -13.40
C ASP A 173 29.82 5.88 -14.12
N GLY A 174 29.85 5.61 -15.43
CA GLY A 174 28.64 5.39 -16.21
C GLY A 174 27.78 4.24 -15.66
N ARG A 175 28.37 3.12 -15.28
CA ARG A 175 27.65 1.97 -14.71
C ARG A 175 27.07 2.27 -13.34
N ILE A 176 27.80 2.97 -12.49
CA ILE A 176 27.30 3.39 -11.18
C ILE A 176 26.09 4.32 -11.32
N ARG A 177 26.14 5.23 -12.29
CA ARG A 177 25.01 6.11 -12.60
C ARG A 177 23.78 5.36 -13.13
N ALA A 178 23.99 4.39 -14.04
CA ALA A 178 22.92 3.53 -14.56
C ALA A 178 22.27 2.73 -13.45
N LEU A 179 23.06 2.14 -12.56
CA LEU A 179 22.54 1.44 -11.37
C LEU A 179 21.73 2.38 -10.46
N SER A 180 22.25 3.56 -10.17
CA SER A 180 21.56 4.53 -9.30
C SER A 180 20.24 5.02 -9.92
N ALA A 181 20.20 5.26 -11.24
CA ALA A 181 18.98 5.65 -11.94
C ALA A 181 17.95 4.51 -11.93
N THR A 182 18.39 3.28 -12.07
CA THR A 182 17.51 2.09 -11.99
C THR A 182 16.96 1.90 -10.58
N ASP A 183 17.78 2.06 -9.56
CA ASP A 183 17.35 1.98 -8.16
C ASP A 183 16.29 3.06 -7.84
N ASP A 184 16.46 4.27 -8.37
CA ASP A 184 15.48 5.35 -8.22
C ASP A 184 14.15 5.01 -8.93
N LEU A 185 14.17 4.32 -10.09
CA LEU A 185 12.97 3.84 -10.77
C LEU A 185 12.27 2.72 -9.96
N ILE A 186 13.04 1.76 -9.47
CA ILE A 186 12.54 0.64 -8.67
C ILE A 186 11.91 1.14 -7.35
N ALA A 187 12.55 2.13 -6.71
CA ALA A 187 12.07 2.72 -5.47
C ALA A 187 10.69 3.37 -5.59
N ARG A 188 10.35 3.94 -6.76
CA ARG A 188 9.02 4.55 -7.01
C ARG A 188 7.85 3.55 -6.92
N VAL A 189 8.13 2.27 -7.04
CA VAL A 189 7.12 1.19 -7.06
C VAL A 189 7.38 0.19 -5.92
N ASP A 190 7.64 0.71 -4.71
CA ASP A 190 7.85 -0.07 -3.48
C ASP A 190 8.95 -1.15 -3.58
N GLY A 191 9.96 -0.92 -4.42
CA GLY A 191 11.08 -1.85 -4.59
C GLY A 191 10.78 -3.10 -5.42
N LYS A 192 9.61 -3.20 -6.04
CA LYS A 192 9.19 -4.40 -6.79
C LYS A 192 9.80 -4.50 -8.19
N GLY A 193 10.11 -3.36 -8.80
CA GLY A 193 10.64 -3.30 -10.16
C GLY A 193 10.36 -1.98 -10.85
N CYS A 194 10.36 -1.97 -12.18
CA CYS A 194 10.05 -0.76 -12.96
C CYS A 194 9.44 -1.12 -14.33
N ASP A 195 8.90 -0.14 -15.03
CA ASP A 195 8.42 -0.28 -16.40
C ASP A 195 9.61 -0.36 -17.39
N MET A 196 9.51 -1.28 -18.37
CA MET A 196 10.53 -1.51 -19.40
C MET A 196 10.82 -0.26 -20.23
N ARG A 197 9.79 0.50 -20.59
CA ARG A 197 9.92 1.71 -21.38
C ARG A 197 10.59 2.82 -20.60
N GLU A 198 10.23 2.99 -19.30
CA GLU A 198 10.88 3.97 -18.43
C GLU A 198 12.37 3.66 -18.26
N LEU A 199 12.72 2.37 -18.09
CA LEU A 199 14.10 1.94 -17.99
C LEU A 199 14.89 2.29 -19.27
N LEU A 200 14.36 1.97 -20.45
CA LEU A 200 14.99 2.29 -21.73
C LEU A 200 15.10 3.80 -21.94
N VAL A 201 14.08 4.58 -21.59
CA VAL A 201 14.11 6.05 -21.70
C VAL A 201 15.17 6.65 -20.76
N SER A 202 15.34 6.09 -19.56
CA SER A 202 16.39 6.52 -18.63
C SER A 202 17.79 6.32 -19.20
N GLU A 203 18.05 5.18 -19.85
CA GLU A 203 19.38 4.86 -20.41
C GLU A 203 19.65 5.54 -21.75
N LEU A 204 18.64 5.72 -22.58
CA LEU A 204 18.77 6.26 -23.95
C LEU A 204 18.56 7.76 -24.03
N GLY A 205 17.85 8.37 -23.07
CA GLY A 205 17.54 9.80 -23.06
C GLY A 205 18.75 10.74 -23.28
N PRO A 206 19.91 10.48 -22.67
CA PRO A 206 21.12 11.28 -22.87
C PRO A 206 21.61 11.38 -24.32
N TYR A 207 21.23 10.42 -25.18
CA TYR A 207 21.65 10.38 -26.59
C TYR A 207 20.67 11.09 -27.55
N GLY A 208 19.55 11.63 -27.03
CA GLY A 208 18.55 12.41 -27.78
C GLY A 208 17.35 11.57 -28.22
N HIS A 209 16.15 12.04 -27.84
CA HIS A 209 14.89 11.31 -28.03
C HIS A 209 14.47 11.08 -29.49
N VAL A 210 14.98 11.85 -30.44
CA VAL A 210 14.70 11.67 -31.88
C VAL A 210 15.55 10.59 -32.53
N ARG A 211 16.53 10.03 -31.82
CA ARG A 211 17.50 9.08 -32.34
C ARG A 211 17.20 7.63 -32.02
N PHE A 212 16.14 7.37 -31.26
CA PHE A 212 15.70 6.02 -30.97
C PHE A 212 14.19 5.86 -31.01
N THR A 213 13.74 4.66 -31.32
CA THR A 213 12.33 4.26 -31.28
C THR A 213 12.17 3.04 -30.40
N LEU A 214 11.08 3.02 -29.62
CA LEU A 214 10.77 1.95 -28.67
C LEU A 214 9.43 1.31 -29.04
N ASN A 215 9.46 0.01 -29.35
CA ASN A 215 8.28 -0.75 -29.76
C ASN A 215 8.10 -1.99 -28.89
N GLY A 216 6.96 -2.07 -28.21
CA GLY A 216 6.60 -3.22 -27.37
C GLY A 216 5.40 -2.88 -26.48
N GLU A 217 4.71 -3.90 -26.03
CA GLU A 217 3.62 -3.73 -25.07
C GLU A 217 4.12 -3.28 -23.69
N PRO A 218 3.28 -2.62 -22.88
CA PRO A 218 3.63 -2.28 -21.50
C PRO A 218 4.11 -3.52 -20.75
N LEU A 219 5.29 -3.44 -20.15
CA LEU A 219 5.91 -4.57 -19.46
C LEU A 219 6.54 -4.10 -18.14
N PHE A 220 6.11 -4.70 -17.04
CA PHE A 220 6.72 -4.50 -15.74
C PHE A 220 7.85 -5.52 -15.54
N LEU A 221 9.04 -5.03 -15.21
CA LEU A 221 10.24 -5.82 -14.95
C LEU A 221 10.45 -5.97 -13.45
N PRO A 222 10.56 -7.20 -12.91
CA PRO A 222 10.99 -7.41 -11.53
C PRO A 222 12.36 -6.80 -11.26
N ALA A 223 12.59 -6.28 -10.04
CA ALA A 223 13.75 -5.47 -9.68
C ALA A 223 15.10 -6.09 -10.09
N LYS A 224 15.31 -7.38 -9.83
CA LYS A 224 16.56 -8.08 -10.20
C LYS A 224 16.80 -8.12 -11.70
N LEU A 225 15.75 -8.33 -12.49
CA LEU A 225 15.84 -8.33 -13.96
C LEU A 225 16.05 -6.91 -14.49
N ALA A 226 15.37 -5.93 -13.92
CA ALA A 226 15.53 -4.51 -14.28
C ALA A 226 16.97 -4.04 -14.11
N VAL A 227 17.61 -4.34 -12.98
CA VAL A 227 19.03 -4.02 -12.74
C VAL A 227 19.95 -4.67 -13.78
N SER A 228 19.73 -5.95 -14.11
CA SER A 228 20.54 -6.65 -15.11
C SER A 228 20.37 -6.04 -16.50
N LEU A 229 19.14 -5.74 -16.90
CA LEU A 229 18.84 -5.12 -18.20
C LEU A 229 19.35 -3.67 -18.27
N ALA A 230 19.28 -2.89 -17.19
CA ALA A 230 19.83 -1.54 -17.14
C ALA A 230 21.32 -1.52 -17.48
N LEU A 231 22.11 -2.38 -16.84
CA LEU A 231 23.53 -2.50 -17.14
C LEU A 231 23.79 -2.91 -18.59
N MET A 232 22.97 -3.80 -19.14
CA MET A 232 23.11 -4.22 -20.53
C MET A 232 22.77 -3.10 -21.51
N PHE A 233 21.67 -2.37 -21.28
CA PHE A 233 21.29 -1.21 -22.09
C PHE A 233 22.32 -0.11 -22.00
N HIS A 234 22.87 0.14 -20.81
CA HIS A 234 23.97 1.09 -20.63
C HIS A 234 25.20 0.72 -21.49
N GLU A 235 25.61 -0.54 -21.47
CA GLU A 235 26.73 -1.04 -22.26
C GLU A 235 26.46 -0.93 -23.78
N LEU A 236 25.25 -1.34 -24.20
CA LEU A 236 24.85 -1.23 -25.62
C LEU A 236 24.79 0.24 -26.06
N ALA A 237 24.20 1.13 -25.25
CA ALA A 237 24.12 2.56 -25.55
C ALA A 237 25.51 3.23 -25.60
N THR A 238 26.39 2.87 -24.67
CA THR A 238 27.78 3.35 -24.66
C THR A 238 28.55 2.85 -25.88
N ASN A 239 28.36 1.61 -26.29
CA ASN A 239 28.97 1.07 -27.51
C ASN A 239 28.39 1.75 -28.76
N ALA A 240 27.08 1.95 -28.82
CA ALA A 240 26.44 2.69 -29.90
C ALA A 240 26.99 4.15 -30.02
N SER A 241 27.28 4.78 -28.89
CA SER A 241 27.86 6.12 -28.84
C SER A 241 29.32 6.17 -29.27
N LYS A 242 30.10 5.15 -28.94
CA LYS A 242 31.54 5.12 -29.28
C LYS A 242 31.83 4.60 -30.68
N TYR A 243 31.09 3.59 -31.11
CA TYR A 243 31.42 2.79 -32.29
C TYR A 243 30.22 2.56 -33.23
N GLY A 244 28.99 2.75 -32.76
CA GLY A 244 27.77 2.39 -33.47
C GLY A 244 26.93 3.59 -33.90
N ALA A 245 25.60 3.40 -33.93
CA ALA A 245 24.65 4.37 -34.49
C ALA A 245 24.76 5.77 -33.88
N PHE A 246 24.94 5.90 -32.59
CA PHE A 246 25.02 7.19 -31.93
C PHE A 246 26.32 7.97 -32.19
N SER A 247 27.36 7.34 -32.73
CA SER A 247 28.60 8.03 -33.17
C SER A 247 28.43 8.78 -34.49
N SER A 248 27.38 8.49 -35.28
CA SER A 248 27.04 9.12 -36.55
C SER A 248 25.88 10.12 -36.36
N ALA A 249 25.85 11.20 -37.12
CA ALA A 249 24.77 12.20 -37.09
C ALA A 249 23.42 11.64 -37.59
N ARG A 250 23.45 10.62 -38.45
CA ARG A 250 22.25 9.96 -39.04
C ARG A 250 21.86 8.68 -38.36
N GLY A 251 22.73 8.12 -37.53
CA GLY A 251 22.51 6.81 -36.91
C GLY A 251 21.25 6.78 -36.06
N LEU A 252 20.49 5.73 -36.22
CA LEU A 252 19.22 5.47 -35.56
C LEU A 252 19.26 4.14 -34.79
N LEU A 253 18.58 4.09 -33.69
CA LEU A 253 18.39 2.91 -32.86
C LEU A 253 16.92 2.53 -32.82
N GLN A 254 16.61 1.27 -33.04
CA GLN A 254 15.31 0.69 -32.76
C GLN A 254 15.43 -0.37 -31.68
N VAL A 255 14.63 -0.26 -30.63
CA VAL A 255 14.51 -1.29 -29.61
C VAL A 255 13.07 -1.80 -29.62
N SER A 256 12.93 -3.11 -29.78
CA SER A 256 11.63 -3.77 -29.69
C SER A 256 11.65 -4.92 -28.71
N TRP A 257 10.50 -5.19 -28.07
CA TRP A 257 10.38 -6.31 -27.15
C TRP A 257 9.02 -7.00 -27.29
N SER A 258 9.03 -8.30 -27.01
CA SER A 258 7.83 -9.13 -26.96
C SER A 258 7.95 -10.16 -25.84
N VAL A 259 6.80 -10.56 -25.31
CA VAL A 259 6.69 -11.58 -24.27
C VAL A 259 5.85 -12.75 -24.80
N ALA A 260 6.39 -13.95 -24.70
CA ALA A 260 5.69 -15.19 -25.05
C ALA A 260 5.68 -16.11 -23.82
N GLY A 261 4.56 -16.18 -23.12
CA GLY A 261 4.48 -16.82 -21.80
C GLY A 261 5.32 -16.09 -20.76
N ASP A 262 6.36 -16.74 -20.24
CA ASP A 262 7.33 -16.16 -19.31
C ASP A 262 8.65 -15.73 -19.97
N ARG A 263 8.75 -15.84 -21.31
CA ARG A 263 9.95 -15.50 -22.07
C ARG A 263 9.87 -14.13 -22.68
N LEU A 264 10.81 -13.28 -22.26
CA LEU A 264 11.04 -11.95 -22.84
C LEU A 264 12.09 -12.07 -23.94
N THR A 265 11.80 -11.51 -25.10
CA THR A 265 12.75 -11.30 -26.19
C THR A 265 12.85 -9.80 -26.44
N ILE A 266 14.08 -9.29 -26.46
CA ILE A 266 14.38 -7.88 -26.75
C ILE A 266 15.31 -7.86 -27.97
N VAL A 267 14.99 -7.02 -28.93
CA VAL A 267 15.79 -6.79 -30.14
C VAL A 267 16.27 -5.36 -30.13
N TRP A 268 17.59 -5.18 -30.22
CA TRP A 268 18.29 -3.93 -30.32
C TRP A 268 18.88 -3.84 -31.71
N ASP A 269 18.46 -2.88 -32.52
CA ASP A 269 18.84 -2.72 -33.91
C ASP A 269 19.41 -1.33 -34.15
N GLU A 270 20.69 -1.28 -34.52
CA GLU A 270 21.37 -0.05 -34.91
C GLU A 270 21.46 0.05 -36.42
N THR A 271 21.16 1.24 -36.96
CA THR A 271 21.22 1.52 -38.39
C THR A 271 21.90 2.86 -38.67
N GLU A 272 22.41 3.06 -39.87
CA GLU A 272 23.09 4.29 -40.33
C GLU A 272 24.28 4.72 -39.45
N GLY A 273 24.88 3.79 -38.73
CA GLY A 273 26.15 3.95 -38.04
C GLY A 273 27.33 3.81 -38.99
N PRO A 274 28.57 4.08 -38.51
CA PRO A 274 29.75 3.82 -39.28
C PRO A 274 29.90 2.32 -39.54
N PRO A 275 30.58 1.94 -40.66
CA PRO A 275 30.91 0.51 -40.90
C PRO A 275 31.70 -0.07 -39.73
N ILE A 276 31.24 -1.20 -39.20
CA ILE A 276 31.93 -1.87 -38.09
C ILE A 276 33.08 -2.71 -38.67
N GLU A 277 34.33 -2.27 -38.47
CA GLU A 277 35.49 -3.07 -38.73
C GLU A 277 35.66 -4.12 -37.65
N ALA A 278 36.25 -5.29 -38.01
CA ALA A 278 36.33 -6.48 -37.17
C ALA A 278 36.75 -6.14 -35.71
N THR A 279 35.97 -6.62 -34.79
CA THR A 279 36.06 -6.31 -33.37
C THR A 279 37.34 -6.80 -32.75
N GLY A 280 38.06 -5.91 -32.07
CA GLY A 280 39.17 -6.25 -31.19
C GLY A 280 38.75 -7.16 -30.02
N ALA A 281 39.72 -7.57 -29.21
CA ALA A 281 39.49 -8.49 -28.07
C ALA A 281 38.26 -8.12 -27.22
N ALA A 282 37.48 -9.13 -26.86
CA ALA A 282 36.28 -8.99 -26.02
C ALA A 282 36.59 -8.25 -24.72
N GLY A 283 36.12 -7.01 -24.64
CA GLY A 283 36.24 -6.16 -23.45
C GLY A 283 35.35 -6.60 -22.30
N PHE A 284 35.36 -5.83 -21.22
CA PHE A 284 34.52 -6.13 -20.06
C PHE A 284 33.01 -6.01 -20.41
N GLY A 285 32.62 -5.07 -21.24
CA GLY A 285 31.21 -4.89 -21.69
C GLY A 285 30.67 -6.10 -22.42
N THR A 286 31.47 -6.71 -23.34
CA THR A 286 31.05 -7.92 -24.03
C THR A 286 30.85 -9.10 -23.07
N ARG A 287 31.73 -9.26 -22.08
CA ARG A 287 31.59 -10.29 -21.04
C ARG A 287 30.32 -10.08 -20.20
N LEU A 288 30.00 -8.81 -19.85
CA LEU A 288 28.79 -8.49 -19.13
C LEU A 288 27.54 -8.85 -19.95
N LEU A 289 27.50 -8.48 -21.24
CA LEU A 289 26.39 -8.79 -22.12
C LEU A 289 26.10 -10.28 -22.21
N HIS A 290 27.15 -11.13 -22.21
CA HIS A 290 27.00 -12.60 -22.24
C HIS A 290 26.65 -13.23 -20.89
N SER A 291 26.86 -12.55 -19.77
CA SER A 291 26.68 -13.15 -18.43
C SER A 291 25.48 -12.60 -17.63
N ALA A 292 25.04 -11.38 -17.90
CA ALA A 292 24.05 -10.67 -17.08
C ALA A 292 22.67 -11.36 -17.06
N LEU A 293 22.30 -12.07 -18.13
CA LEU A 293 21.02 -12.79 -18.21
C LEU A 293 21.07 -14.26 -17.80
N ARG A 294 22.25 -14.81 -17.46
CA ARG A 294 22.38 -16.21 -17.01
C ARG A 294 21.48 -16.54 -15.80
N PRO A 295 21.34 -15.67 -14.79
CA PRO A 295 20.44 -15.94 -13.67
C PRO A 295 18.95 -16.06 -14.04
N PHE A 296 18.61 -15.64 -15.27
CA PHE A 296 17.24 -15.61 -15.80
C PHE A 296 17.07 -16.60 -16.98
N ASP A 297 17.84 -17.67 -17.03
CA ASP A 297 17.86 -18.63 -18.15
C ASP A 297 18.00 -17.94 -19.52
N GLY A 298 18.77 -16.85 -19.54
CA GLY A 298 18.85 -15.98 -20.69
C GLY A 298 20.12 -16.14 -21.52
N SER A 299 20.05 -15.64 -22.75
CA SER A 299 21.13 -15.59 -23.70
C SER A 299 21.20 -14.25 -24.42
N THR A 300 22.39 -13.91 -24.93
CA THR A 300 22.61 -12.71 -25.73
C THR A 300 23.32 -13.14 -27.03
N GLU A 301 22.73 -12.74 -28.14
CA GLU A 301 23.29 -12.94 -29.48
C GLU A 301 23.57 -11.56 -30.07
N ILE A 302 24.81 -11.30 -30.48
CA ILE A 302 25.23 -10.02 -31.07
C ILE A 302 25.78 -10.31 -32.45
N ALA A 303 25.20 -9.69 -33.48
CA ALA A 303 25.64 -9.73 -34.86
C ALA A 303 26.13 -8.35 -35.28
N TYR A 304 27.33 -8.27 -35.78
CA TYR A 304 27.93 -7.07 -36.36
C TYR A 304 27.71 -7.09 -37.88
N LEU A 305 26.74 -6.32 -38.32
CA LEU A 305 26.36 -6.24 -39.73
C LEU A 305 26.97 -4.98 -40.37
N ARG A 306 27.05 -4.95 -41.69
CA ARG A 306 27.48 -3.73 -42.41
C ARG A 306 26.52 -2.55 -42.19
N SER A 307 25.25 -2.81 -41.88
CA SER A 307 24.23 -1.84 -41.60
C SER A 307 24.25 -1.31 -40.16
N GLY A 308 24.90 -1.98 -39.24
CA GLY A 308 24.95 -1.66 -37.83
C GLY A 308 25.00 -2.90 -36.92
N VAL A 309 24.79 -2.71 -35.64
CA VAL A 309 24.73 -3.78 -34.63
C VAL A 309 23.30 -4.28 -34.49
N HIS A 310 23.16 -5.60 -34.58
CA HIS A 310 21.92 -6.31 -34.21
C HIS A 310 22.19 -7.16 -32.98
N CYS A 311 21.46 -6.89 -31.89
CA CYS A 311 21.58 -7.65 -30.65
C CYS A 311 20.21 -8.20 -30.23
N THR A 312 20.15 -9.51 -29.98
CA THR A 312 18.97 -10.17 -29.45
C THR A 312 19.24 -10.66 -28.04
N LEU A 313 18.42 -10.20 -27.10
CA LEU A 313 18.44 -10.60 -25.70
C LEU A 313 17.22 -11.47 -25.44
N LYS A 314 17.41 -12.65 -24.87
CA LYS A 314 16.32 -13.55 -24.48
C LYS A 314 16.49 -13.89 -23.01
N CYS A 315 15.43 -13.83 -22.23
CA CYS A 315 15.46 -14.24 -20.82
C CYS A 315 14.07 -14.66 -20.33
N ARG A 316 14.05 -15.30 -19.18
CA ARG A 316 12.84 -15.63 -18.45
C ARG A 316 12.51 -14.51 -17.47
N ILE A 317 11.27 -14.08 -17.45
CA ILE A 317 10.77 -13.13 -16.44
C ILE A 317 10.54 -13.94 -15.16
N PRO A 318 11.25 -13.64 -14.06
CA PRO A 318 10.99 -14.33 -12.80
C PRO A 318 9.57 -13.98 -12.34
N HIS A 319 8.80 -15.01 -12.04
CA HIS A 319 7.59 -14.81 -11.26
C HIS A 319 8.06 -14.57 -9.81
N ASP A 320 7.92 -13.34 -9.31
CA ASP A 320 8.09 -13.11 -7.88
C ASP A 320 7.09 -14.03 -7.17
N ALA A 321 7.64 -14.98 -6.42
CA ALA A 321 6.85 -15.70 -5.43
C ALA A 321 6.36 -14.64 -4.44
N ALA A 322 5.04 -14.40 -4.47
CA ALA A 322 4.32 -13.44 -3.65
C ALA A 322 4.60 -13.65 -2.15
#